data_c032d3dff9f17a996d7eeb8951b36ff6
#
_entry.id   c032d3dff9f17a996d7eeb8951b36ff6
#
_cell.length_a   1.000
_cell.length_b   1.000
_cell.length_c   1.000
_cell.angle_alpha   90.00
_cell.angle_beta   90.00
_cell.angle_gamma   90.00
#
_symmetry.space_group_name_H-M   'P 1'
#
loop_
_entity.id
_entity.type
_entity.pdbx_description
1 polymer ?
#
loop_
_entity_poly.entity_id
_entity_poly.type
_entity_poly.pdbx_seq_one_letter_code
_entity_poly.pdbx_strand_id
1 'polypeptide(L)'
;MGARRLAAALTGLALLATACGGGGSSGSGTGASAPGNNSAQFPVGSTMQQLNQAQKIRVGTKYDQPLFGLRNLQGKPEGFDVEIAKLLAGELGIAADKIEFTETVSANREPYLQQNRVDIVVATYTINDKRKEVVDFAGPYYVAGQDIMVKRGNPDRITGPDALDGKRVCSVAGSTPANTIRTQYPKAQLVEFDVYSKCAQALKSDQVQAVTTDNVILLGLIDKDKESFELVGKPFTKEPYGIGLAQNRDDLRHFLNQKLQAMFNDGRWAQAWQRTAGRVAGETPPPPQINDYQ
;
A
#
# COMPACT_ATOMS: atom_id res chain seq x y z
N MET A 1 37.16 -44.24 34.76
CA MET A 1 37.99 -45.07 33.89
C MET A 1 37.80 -44.48 32.47
N GLY A 2 38.71 -43.94 31.74
CA GLY A 2 40.12 -43.75 31.82
C GLY A 2 40.51 -42.68 30.82
N ALA A 3 41.37 -41.85 31.24
CA ALA A 3 41.96 -40.76 30.45
C ALA A 3 42.88 -41.31 29.35
N ARG A 4 43.10 -40.48 28.30
CA ARG A 4 44.44 -40.33 27.73
C ARG A 4 44.55 -39.04 26.92
N ARG A 5 45.41 -38.17 27.40
CA ARG A 5 46.04 -37.02 26.79
C ARG A 5 47.06 -37.48 25.76
N LEU A 6 47.31 -36.71 24.73
CA LEU A 6 48.66 -36.55 24.17
C LEU A 6 48.76 -35.20 23.45
N ALA A 7 49.71 -34.40 23.91
CA ALA A 7 50.19 -33.17 23.32
C ALA A 7 51.46 -33.45 22.49
N ALA A 8 51.73 -32.69 21.47
CA ALA A 8 53.04 -32.40 20.88
C ALA A 8 52.91 -31.18 19.99
N ALA A 9 53.58 -30.31 20.16
CA ALA A 9 54.48 -29.19 20.20
C ALA A 9 55.54 -29.22 19.07
N LEU A 10 55.92 -27.97 18.72
CA LEU A 10 57.19 -27.49 18.15
C LEU A 10 57.25 -27.38 16.61
N THR A 11 57.58 -26.31 16.11
CA THR A 11 58.61 -25.23 15.91
C THR A 11 58.60 -24.87 14.44
N GLY A 12 58.49 -23.67 14.00
CA GLY A 12 59.42 -22.55 14.07
C GLY A 12 60.17 -22.42 12.73
N LEU A 13 60.04 -21.30 12.00
CA LEU A 13 61.16 -20.64 11.36
C LEU A 13 60.77 -19.30 10.70
N ALA A 14 61.38 -18.22 11.17
CA ALA A 14 61.33 -16.90 10.58
C ALA A 14 62.36 -16.81 9.41
N LEU A 15 62.02 -16.07 8.38
CA LEU A 15 62.98 -15.50 7.42
C LEU A 15 62.57 -14.08 6.98
N LEU A 16 63.33 -13.12 7.46
CA LEU A 16 63.41 -11.75 7.00
C LEU A 16 64.17 -11.70 5.69
N ALA A 17 63.63 -11.00 4.71
CA ALA A 17 64.39 -10.47 3.59
C ALA A 17 63.91 -9.05 3.25
N THR A 18 64.73 -8.07 3.59
CA THR A 18 64.71 -6.69 3.12
C THR A 18 65.28 -6.62 1.70
N ALA A 19 64.58 -5.87 0.84
CA ALA A 19 65.21 -5.29 -0.35
C ALA A 19 64.53 -3.94 -0.68
N CYS A 20 65.24 -2.86 -0.56
CA CYS A 20 65.01 -1.53 -1.11
C CYS A 20 65.18 -1.52 -2.61
N GLY A 21 64.40 -0.73 -3.34
CA GLY A 21 64.62 -0.39 -4.72
C GLY A 21 63.51 0.47 -5.29
N GLY A 22 63.79 1.77 -5.48
CA GLY A 22 62.87 2.79 -5.91
C GLY A 22 62.50 2.77 -7.38
N GLY A 23 61.47 3.54 -7.75
CA GLY A 23 61.10 3.88 -9.12
C GLY A 23 59.62 4.17 -9.26
N GLY A 24 59.30 5.46 -9.43
CA GLY A 24 57.92 5.94 -9.55
C GLY A 24 57.22 5.47 -10.82
N SER A 25 55.95 5.27 -10.72
CA SER A 25 55.01 5.41 -11.83
C SER A 25 53.59 5.55 -11.28
N SER A 26 52.93 6.61 -11.70
CA SER A 26 51.56 6.94 -11.44
C SER A 26 50.64 5.84 -11.98
N GLY A 27 50.00 5.09 -11.07
CA GLY A 27 48.98 4.12 -11.40
C GLY A 27 47.71 4.51 -10.65
N SER A 28 46.71 5.01 -11.39
CA SER A 28 45.37 5.24 -10.93
C SER A 28 44.78 3.94 -10.42
N GLY A 29 44.84 3.71 -9.13
CA GLY A 29 44.11 2.64 -8.46
C GLY A 29 42.65 3.04 -8.39
N THR A 30 41.82 2.41 -9.23
CA THR A 30 40.39 2.37 -9.04
C THR A 30 40.09 1.63 -7.74
N GLY A 31 40.04 2.38 -6.65
CA GLY A 31 39.46 1.90 -5.41
C GLY A 31 37.98 1.59 -5.66
N ALA A 32 37.63 0.32 -5.56
CA ALA A 32 36.25 -0.06 -5.44
C ALA A 32 35.69 0.61 -4.17
N SER A 33 34.99 1.72 -4.38
CA SER A 33 34.22 2.37 -3.35
C SER A 33 33.21 1.35 -2.86
N ALA A 34 33.25 1.03 -1.57
CA ALA A 34 32.15 0.39 -0.88
C ALA A 34 30.84 1.11 -1.24
N PRO A 35 29.68 0.39 -1.30
CA PRO A 35 28.42 1.01 -1.61
C PRO A 35 28.18 2.12 -0.57
N GLY A 36 28.45 3.33 -0.99
CA GLY A 36 28.22 4.51 -0.18
C GLY A 36 26.75 4.59 0.17
N ASN A 37 26.44 4.82 1.43
CA ASN A 37 25.16 5.32 1.87
C ASN A 37 24.80 6.52 0.98
N ASN A 38 23.96 6.29 -0.02
CA ASN A 38 23.26 7.34 -0.73
C ASN A 38 22.24 7.93 0.26
N SER A 39 22.71 8.78 1.17
CA SER A 39 21.83 9.67 1.89
C SER A 39 21.19 10.58 0.85
N ALA A 40 19.92 10.34 0.55
CA ALA A 40 19.17 11.16 -0.37
C ALA A 40 19.27 12.60 0.12
N GLN A 41 19.88 13.46 -0.70
CA GLN A 41 19.98 14.89 -0.37
C GLN A 41 18.65 15.54 -0.74
N PHE A 42 17.90 15.93 0.27
CA PHE A 42 16.65 16.68 0.10
C PHE A 42 16.91 18.18 0.32
N PRO A 43 16.10 19.06 -0.30
CA PRO A 43 16.18 20.49 -0.05
C PRO A 43 16.08 20.82 1.45
N VAL A 44 16.88 21.75 1.91
CA VAL A 44 16.91 22.16 3.31
C VAL A 44 15.53 22.68 3.73
N GLY A 45 15.02 22.20 4.86
CA GLY A 45 13.72 22.57 5.40
C GLY A 45 12.52 21.86 4.77
N SER A 46 12.75 21.02 3.74
CA SER A 46 11.65 20.27 3.10
C SER A 46 11.07 19.18 4.00
N THR A 47 9.82 18.80 3.72
CA THR A 47 9.15 17.67 4.39
C THR A 47 9.95 16.38 4.24
N MET A 48 10.51 16.13 3.04
CA MET A 48 11.35 14.96 2.78
C MET A 48 12.60 14.94 3.66
N GLN A 49 13.28 16.10 3.83
CA GLN A 49 14.43 16.18 4.72
C GLN A 49 14.06 15.86 6.17
N GLN A 50 12.94 16.41 6.65
CA GLN A 50 12.46 16.17 8.01
C GLN A 50 12.18 14.68 8.24
N LEU A 51 11.47 14.01 7.33
CA LEU A 51 11.17 12.57 7.39
C LEU A 51 12.45 11.73 7.32
N ASN A 52 13.37 12.09 6.41
CA ASN A 52 14.65 11.40 6.28
C ASN A 52 15.49 11.52 7.55
N GLN A 53 15.61 12.72 8.13
CA GLN A 53 16.36 12.92 9.39
C GLN A 53 15.73 12.19 10.57
N ALA A 54 14.40 12.15 10.63
CA ALA A 54 13.66 11.38 11.65
C ALA A 54 13.82 9.86 11.46
N GLN A 55 14.27 9.40 10.27
CA GLN A 55 14.38 7.98 9.90
C GLN A 55 13.07 7.21 10.17
N LYS A 56 11.93 7.85 9.93
CA LYS A 56 10.61 7.34 10.27
C LYS A 56 9.53 8.02 9.44
N ILE A 57 8.52 7.24 9.05
CA ILE A 57 7.29 7.74 8.42
C ILE A 57 6.08 7.02 9.01
N ARG A 58 5.02 7.77 9.31
CA ARG A 58 3.73 7.25 9.81
C ARG A 58 2.79 7.09 8.64
N VAL A 59 2.31 5.88 8.41
CA VAL A 59 1.47 5.53 7.26
C VAL A 59 0.13 4.99 7.73
N GLY A 60 -0.95 5.67 7.36
CA GLY A 60 -2.31 5.14 7.49
C GLY A 60 -2.60 4.12 6.39
N THR A 61 -3.04 2.91 6.77
CA THR A 61 -3.43 1.86 5.82
C THR A 61 -4.59 1.03 6.34
N LYS A 62 -5.16 0.19 5.48
CA LYS A 62 -6.21 -0.77 5.87
C LYS A 62 -5.60 -1.99 6.56
N TYR A 63 -6.40 -2.61 7.46
CA TYR A 63 -6.01 -3.86 8.10
C TYR A 63 -6.98 -5.02 7.81
N ASP A 64 -8.06 -4.75 7.08
CA ASP A 64 -9.16 -5.68 6.80
C ASP A 64 -9.36 -5.99 5.31
N GLN A 65 -8.51 -5.46 4.43
CA GLN A 65 -8.63 -5.61 2.99
C GLN A 65 -7.55 -6.55 2.43
N PRO A 66 -7.85 -7.83 2.23
CA PRO A 66 -6.93 -8.75 1.57
C PRO A 66 -6.46 -8.19 0.24
N LEU A 67 -5.24 -8.49 -0.17
CA LEU A 67 -4.54 -8.00 -1.36
C LEU A 67 -4.04 -6.54 -1.29
N PHE A 68 -4.67 -5.64 -0.54
CA PHE A 68 -4.31 -4.21 -0.46
C PHE A 68 -3.70 -3.82 0.88
N GLY A 69 -4.43 -4.01 1.97
CA GLY A 69 -3.98 -3.72 3.33
C GLY A 69 -4.63 -4.69 4.30
N LEU A 70 -3.94 -5.78 4.59
CA LEU A 70 -4.38 -6.81 5.52
C LEU A 70 -3.38 -6.94 6.67
N ARG A 71 -3.85 -6.98 7.90
CA ARG A 71 -3.01 -7.34 9.04
C ARG A 71 -2.88 -8.87 9.10
N ASN A 72 -1.67 -9.37 8.90
CA ASN A 72 -1.40 -10.80 8.92
C ASN A 72 -1.34 -11.36 10.36
N LEU A 73 -1.17 -12.68 10.47
CA LEU A 73 -1.13 -13.38 11.77
C LEU A 73 0.04 -12.94 12.67
N GLN A 74 1.09 -12.37 12.08
CA GLN A 74 2.24 -11.81 12.81
C GLN A 74 2.00 -10.36 13.25
N GLY A 75 0.79 -9.83 13.01
CA GLY A 75 0.40 -8.45 13.34
C GLY A 75 0.94 -7.38 12.39
N LYS A 76 1.59 -7.77 11.28
CA LYS A 76 2.17 -6.86 10.29
C LYS A 76 1.20 -6.62 9.14
N PRO A 77 1.08 -5.39 8.62
CA PRO A 77 0.29 -5.15 7.42
C PRO A 77 1.02 -5.66 6.17
N GLU A 78 0.23 -6.15 5.21
CA GLU A 78 0.68 -6.65 3.92
C GLU A 78 -0.34 -6.31 2.82
N GLY A 79 0.08 -6.28 1.57
CA GLY A 79 -0.75 -6.00 0.40
C GLY A 79 -0.19 -4.88 -0.47
N PHE A 80 -0.91 -4.54 -1.53
CA PHE A 80 -0.44 -3.60 -2.55
C PHE A 80 -0.22 -2.19 -2.00
N ASP A 81 -1.14 -1.66 -1.21
CA ASP A 81 -1.00 -0.36 -0.55
C ASP A 81 0.24 -0.31 0.35
N VAL A 82 0.48 -1.41 1.06
CA VAL A 82 1.65 -1.55 1.96
C VAL A 82 2.95 -1.59 1.16
N GLU A 83 2.98 -2.28 0.02
CA GLU A 83 4.16 -2.30 -0.86
C GLU A 83 4.42 -0.92 -1.48
N ILE A 84 3.39 -0.20 -1.94
CA ILE A 84 3.53 1.20 -2.40
C ILE A 84 4.10 2.08 -1.29
N ALA A 85 3.60 1.98 -0.06
CA ALA A 85 4.11 2.72 1.08
C ALA A 85 5.59 2.40 1.37
N LYS A 86 6.00 1.13 1.31
CA LYS A 86 7.39 0.70 1.50
C LYS A 86 8.31 1.23 0.41
N LEU A 87 7.89 1.19 -0.84
CA LEU A 87 8.66 1.74 -1.95
C LEU A 87 8.88 3.24 -1.78
N LEU A 88 7.84 3.99 -1.41
CA LEU A 88 7.94 5.44 -1.17
C LEU A 88 8.81 5.78 0.04
N ALA A 89 8.71 5.02 1.13
CA ALA A 89 9.59 5.16 2.29
C ALA A 89 11.07 4.94 1.90
N GLY A 90 11.34 3.93 1.06
CA GLY A 90 12.68 3.68 0.51
C GLY A 90 13.22 4.86 -0.30
N GLU A 91 12.38 5.55 -1.08
CA GLU A 91 12.75 6.78 -1.81
C GLU A 91 13.07 7.96 -0.86
N LEU A 92 12.51 7.95 0.35
CA LEU A 92 12.85 8.89 1.41
C LEU A 92 14.13 8.48 2.20
N GLY A 93 14.75 7.35 1.86
CA GLY A 93 15.87 6.78 2.62
C GLY A 93 15.47 6.18 3.96
N ILE A 94 14.18 5.80 4.11
CA ILE A 94 13.62 5.21 5.34
C ILE A 94 13.47 3.70 5.14
N ALA A 95 14.08 2.92 6.03
CA ALA A 95 13.99 1.45 5.97
C ALA A 95 12.56 0.96 6.27
N ALA A 96 12.19 -0.17 5.68
CA ALA A 96 10.82 -0.69 5.78
C ALA A 96 10.39 -1.02 7.23
N ASP A 97 11.30 -1.37 8.11
CA ASP A 97 11.07 -1.61 9.54
C ASP A 97 10.89 -0.31 10.36
N LYS A 98 11.17 0.85 9.76
CA LYS A 98 10.98 2.20 10.33
C LYS A 98 9.67 2.84 9.91
N ILE A 99 8.84 2.13 9.16
CA ILE A 99 7.50 2.59 8.82
C ILE A 99 6.56 2.25 9.97
N GLU A 100 5.92 3.26 10.54
CA GLU A 100 4.87 3.08 11.54
C GLU A 100 3.50 3.02 10.85
N PHE A 101 3.01 1.80 10.65
CA PHE A 101 1.67 1.60 10.11
C PHE A 101 0.59 1.79 11.19
N THR A 102 -0.45 2.53 10.84
CA THR A 102 -1.63 2.75 11.68
C THR A 102 -2.87 2.29 10.92
N GLU A 103 -3.72 1.49 11.56
CA GLU A 103 -5.02 1.14 10.99
C GLU A 103 -5.85 2.39 10.75
N THR A 104 -6.31 2.55 9.51
CA THR A 104 -7.04 3.75 9.11
C THR A 104 -8.30 3.34 8.33
N VAL A 105 -9.40 3.17 9.06
CA VAL A 105 -10.72 2.94 8.46
C VAL A 105 -11.13 4.13 7.59
N SER A 106 -12.08 3.92 6.67
CA SER A 106 -12.42 4.93 5.65
C SER A 106 -12.81 6.28 6.24
N ALA A 107 -13.57 6.31 7.32
CA ALA A 107 -14.01 7.55 7.99
C ALA A 107 -12.90 8.31 8.72
N ASN A 108 -11.74 7.66 8.96
CA ASN A 108 -10.64 8.26 9.73
C ASN A 108 -9.51 8.81 8.85
N ARG A 109 -9.56 8.62 7.52
CA ARG A 109 -8.47 9.02 6.62
C ARG A 109 -8.21 10.52 6.64
N GLU A 110 -9.25 11.32 6.41
CA GLU A 110 -9.19 12.77 6.45
C GLU A 110 -8.83 13.28 7.87
N PRO A 111 -9.52 12.87 8.97
CA PRO A 111 -9.17 13.31 10.33
C PRO A 111 -7.73 12.98 10.74
N TYR A 112 -7.19 11.81 10.36
CA TYR A 112 -5.84 11.42 10.75
C TYR A 112 -4.76 12.27 10.07
N LEU A 113 -4.99 12.65 8.80
CA LEU A 113 -4.12 13.58 8.08
C LEU A 113 -4.19 15.01 8.66
N GLN A 114 -5.40 15.52 8.88
CA GLN A 114 -5.62 16.86 9.42
C GLN A 114 -5.04 17.03 10.84
N GLN A 115 -5.09 15.97 11.64
CA GLN A 115 -4.55 15.95 13.01
C GLN A 115 -3.06 15.58 13.06
N ASN A 116 -2.39 15.41 11.93
CA ASN A 116 -1.01 14.94 11.84
C ASN A 116 -0.74 13.62 12.62
N ARG A 117 -1.72 12.73 12.70
CA ARG A 117 -1.56 11.39 13.30
C ARG A 117 -0.77 10.47 12.39
N VAL A 118 -0.88 10.68 11.08
CA VAL A 118 -0.11 10.01 10.04
C VAL A 118 0.47 11.06 9.09
N ASP A 119 1.56 10.73 8.42
CA ASP A 119 2.21 11.61 7.45
C ASP A 119 1.60 11.45 6.06
N ILE A 120 1.23 10.21 5.72
CA ILE A 120 0.52 9.85 4.49
C ILE A 120 -0.52 8.76 4.77
N VAL A 121 -1.51 8.65 3.89
CA VAL A 121 -2.51 7.57 3.87
C VAL A 121 -2.43 6.84 2.53
N VAL A 122 -2.14 5.53 2.57
CA VAL A 122 -2.19 4.60 1.44
C VAL A 122 -3.16 3.49 1.81
N ALA A 123 -4.43 3.65 1.44
CA ALA A 123 -5.54 2.88 2.02
C ALA A 123 -6.74 2.80 1.06
N THR A 124 -6.53 2.31 -0.19
CA THR A 124 -7.58 2.28 -1.23
C THR A 124 -8.35 3.60 -1.26
N TYR A 125 -7.61 4.70 -1.35
CA TYR A 125 -8.12 6.03 -1.02
C TYR A 125 -8.49 6.81 -2.29
N THR A 126 -9.74 6.69 -2.71
CA THR A 126 -10.26 7.37 -3.90
C THR A 126 -10.09 8.87 -3.81
N ILE A 127 -9.45 9.45 -4.81
CA ILE A 127 -9.35 10.90 -5.02
C ILE A 127 -10.70 11.42 -5.51
N ASN A 128 -11.25 12.41 -4.85
CA ASN A 128 -12.43 13.16 -5.32
C ASN A 128 -12.41 14.61 -4.81
N ASP A 129 -13.25 15.45 -5.41
CA ASP A 129 -13.23 16.89 -5.14
C ASP A 129 -13.54 17.22 -3.68
N LYS A 130 -14.53 16.55 -3.09
CA LYS A 130 -14.89 16.78 -1.68
C LYS A 130 -13.71 16.49 -0.72
N ARG A 131 -12.91 15.47 -0.99
CA ARG A 131 -11.72 15.16 -0.18
C ARG A 131 -10.60 16.16 -0.38
N LYS A 132 -10.43 16.66 -1.63
CA LYS A 132 -9.46 17.71 -1.97
C LYS A 132 -9.71 19.05 -1.25
N GLU A 133 -10.93 19.29 -0.79
CA GLU A 133 -11.23 20.48 0.03
C GLU A 133 -10.53 20.44 1.40
N VAL A 134 -10.12 19.26 1.89
CA VAL A 134 -9.64 19.08 3.28
C VAL A 134 -8.32 18.33 3.41
N VAL A 135 -7.84 17.67 2.35
CA VAL A 135 -6.55 16.97 2.25
C VAL A 135 -6.02 17.07 0.82
N ASP A 136 -4.74 16.84 0.64
CA ASP A 136 -4.11 16.75 -0.67
C ASP A 136 -3.88 15.29 -1.08
N PHE A 137 -3.64 15.09 -2.39
CA PHE A 137 -3.36 13.77 -2.96
C PHE A 137 -2.17 13.78 -3.90
N ALA A 138 -1.35 12.73 -3.83
CA ALA A 138 -0.45 12.33 -4.89
C ALA A 138 -1.01 11.10 -5.63
N GLY A 139 -0.70 10.95 -6.91
CA GLY A 139 -1.17 9.84 -7.74
C GLY A 139 -2.12 10.25 -8.86
N PRO A 140 -3.00 9.36 -9.30
CA PRO A 140 -3.34 8.07 -8.69
C PRO A 140 -2.24 7.01 -8.88
N TYR A 141 -2.20 6.02 -7.95
CA TYR A 141 -1.33 4.85 -8.11
C TYR A 141 -2.07 3.62 -8.62
N TYR A 142 -3.40 3.64 -8.64
CA TYR A 142 -4.27 2.59 -9.16
C TYR A 142 -5.64 3.18 -9.52
N VAL A 143 -6.40 2.50 -10.38
CA VAL A 143 -7.79 2.86 -10.67
C VAL A 143 -8.66 1.62 -10.53
N ALA A 144 -9.55 1.64 -9.55
CA ALA A 144 -10.58 0.64 -9.34
C ALA A 144 -11.94 1.10 -9.92
N GLY A 145 -12.94 0.26 -9.75
CA GLY A 145 -14.34 0.59 -10.01
C GLY A 145 -15.24 -0.07 -8.97
N GLN A 146 -16.26 0.63 -8.47
CA GLN A 146 -17.24 0.06 -7.56
C GLN A 146 -18.00 -1.08 -8.25
N ASP A 147 -18.13 -2.22 -7.55
CA ASP A 147 -18.85 -3.40 -8.01
C ASP A 147 -19.68 -3.99 -6.86
N ILE A 148 -20.26 -5.14 -7.06
CA ILE A 148 -21.14 -5.80 -6.10
C ILE A 148 -20.67 -7.23 -5.86
N MET A 149 -20.56 -7.62 -4.60
CA MET A 149 -20.37 -9.00 -4.16
C MET A 149 -21.68 -9.54 -3.59
N VAL A 150 -22.03 -10.74 -4.01
CA VAL A 150 -23.23 -11.46 -3.57
C VAL A 150 -22.86 -12.84 -3.05
N LYS A 151 -23.79 -13.52 -2.41
CA LYS A 151 -23.65 -14.94 -2.11
C LYS A 151 -23.49 -15.75 -3.40
N ARG A 152 -22.70 -16.81 -3.33
CA ARG A 152 -22.51 -17.72 -4.46
C ARG A 152 -23.85 -18.26 -4.99
N GLY A 153 -23.98 -18.28 -6.31
CA GLY A 153 -25.22 -18.62 -7.00
C GLY A 153 -26.25 -17.51 -7.05
N ASN A 154 -25.92 -16.33 -6.52
CA ASN A 154 -26.69 -15.09 -6.59
C ASN A 154 -28.21 -15.30 -6.38
N PRO A 155 -28.64 -15.79 -5.20
CA PRO A 155 -30.03 -16.15 -4.96
C PRO A 155 -31.00 -14.97 -5.09
N ASP A 156 -30.50 -13.75 -4.85
CA ASP A 156 -31.26 -12.51 -4.97
C ASP A 156 -31.29 -11.92 -6.39
N ARG A 157 -30.62 -12.57 -7.35
CA ARG A 157 -30.56 -12.19 -8.77
C ARG A 157 -30.08 -10.74 -8.98
N ILE A 158 -29.08 -10.32 -8.23
CA ILE A 158 -28.49 -8.98 -8.33
C ILE A 158 -27.50 -8.98 -9.50
N THR A 159 -27.84 -8.29 -10.59
CA THR A 159 -27.07 -8.28 -11.84
C THR A 159 -26.38 -6.94 -12.12
N GLY A 160 -26.49 -5.99 -11.20
CA GLY A 160 -25.93 -4.63 -11.29
C GLY A 160 -26.57 -3.73 -10.24
N PRO A 161 -26.20 -2.45 -10.21
CA PRO A 161 -26.65 -1.52 -9.17
C PRO A 161 -28.16 -1.24 -9.22
N ASP A 162 -28.79 -1.29 -10.41
CA ASP A 162 -30.25 -1.11 -10.54
C ASP A 162 -31.07 -2.24 -9.87
N ALA A 163 -30.47 -3.41 -9.67
CA ALA A 163 -31.11 -4.54 -8.98
C ALA A 163 -31.01 -4.44 -7.44
N LEU A 164 -30.48 -3.34 -6.90
CA LEU A 164 -30.35 -3.11 -5.47
C LEU A 164 -31.60 -2.50 -4.82
N ASP A 165 -32.61 -2.11 -5.62
CA ASP A 165 -33.86 -1.54 -5.12
C ASP A 165 -34.53 -2.47 -4.07
N GLY A 166 -34.78 -1.91 -2.87
CA GLY A 166 -35.37 -2.65 -1.74
C GLY A 166 -34.44 -3.66 -1.05
N LYS A 167 -33.23 -3.88 -1.56
CA LYS A 167 -32.25 -4.79 -0.97
C LYS A 167 -31.44 -4.13 0.14
N ARG A 168 -31.12 -4.89 1.20
CA ARG A 168 -30.14 -4.46 2.19
C ARG A 168 -28.73 -4.63 1.60
N VAL A 169 -28.04 -3.52 1.45
CA VAL A 169 -26.71 -3.44 0.80
C VAL A 169 -25.71 -2.92 1.79
N CYS A 170 -24.65 -3.68 2.04
CA CYS A 170 -23.59 -3.26 2.95
C CYS A 170 -22.50 -2.48 2.21
N SER A 171 -22.07 -1.40 2.83
CA SER A 171 -20.82 -0.72 2.50
C SER A 171 -20.17 -0.15 3.77
N VAL A 172 -19.08 0.59 3.62
CA VAL A 172 -18.31 1.12 4.77
C VAL A 172 -18.52 2.62 4.92
N ALA A 173 -18.77 3.06 6.14
CA ALA A 173 -18.93 4.47 6.47
C ALA A 173 -17.69 5.30 6.03
N GLY A 174 -17.91 6.46 5.39
CA GLY A 174 -16.86 7.33 4.88
C GLY A 174 -16.22 6.85 3.56
N SER A 175 -16.73 5.79 2.94
CA SER A 175 -16.30 5.34 1.62
C SER A 175 -17.07 6.05 0.49
N THR A 176 -16.45 6.14 -0.71
CA THR A 176 -17.13 6.55 -1.94
C THR A 176 -18.25 5.59 -2.31
N PRO A 177 -18.08 4.25 -2.24
CA PRO A 177 -19.15 3.30 -2.50
C PRO A 177 -20.40 3.48 -1.64
N ALA A 178 -20.26 3.73 -0.33
CA ALA A 178 -21.42 4.01 0.53
C ALA A 178 -22.13 5.31 0.10
N ASN A 179 -21.36 6.34 -0.24
CA ASN A 179 -21.94 7.59 -0.73
C ASN A 179 -22.66 7.41 -2.07
N THR A 180 -22.10 6.65 -3.00
CA THR A 180 -22.73 6.33 -4.30
C THR A 180 -24.08 5.65 -4.10
N ILE A 181 -24.17 4.64 -3.21
CA ILE A 181 -25.46 4.00 -2.92
C ILE A 181 -26.45 5.02 -2.34
N ARG A 182 -26.02 5.80 -1.35
CA ARG A 182 -26.90 6.79 -0.70
C ARG A 182 -27.45 7.83 -1.66
N THR A 183 -26.65 8.27 -2.64
CA THR A 183 -27.01 9.39 -3.53
C THR A 183 -27.63 8.95 -4.84
N GLN A 184 -27.15 7.84 -5.43
CA GLN A 184 -27.57 7.40 -6.76
C GLN A 184 -28.58 6.24 -6.73
N TYR A 185 -28.59 5.46 -5.65
CA TYR A 185 -29.48 4.27 -5.50
C TYR A 185 -30.27 4.35 -4.17
N PRO A 186 -31.03 5.44 -3.93
CA PRO A 186 -31.63 5.73 -2.62
C PRO A 186 -32.74 4.73 -2.22
N LYS A 187 -33.20 3.89 -3.14
CA LYS A 187 -34.16 2.82 -2.84
C LYS A 187 -33.48 1.57 -2.23
N ALA A 188 -32.16 1.44 -2.35
CA ALA A 188 -31.41 0.42 -1.63
C ALA A 188 -31.38 0.75 -0.13
N GLN A 189 -31.49 -0.27 0.72
CA GLN A 189 -31.39 -0.13 2.17
C GLN A 189 -29.90 -0.22 2.56
N LEU A 190 -29.20 0.91 2.61
CA LEU A 190 -27.79 0.94 2.94
C LEU A 190 -27.56 0.59 4.41
N VAL A 191 -26.73 -0.43 4.65
CA VAL A 191 -26.20 -0.84 5.96
C VAL A 191 -24.72 -0.48 5.99
N GLU A 192 -24.26 0.26 7.01
CA GLU A 192 -22.87 0.70 7.09
C GLU A 192 -22.17 0.07 8.30
N PHE A 193 -20.97 -0.45 8.03
CA PHE A 193 -20.00 -0.83 9.07
C PHE A 193 -18.73 0.04 8.96
N ASP A 194 -17.79 -0.17 9.84
CA ASP A 194 -16.49 0.50 9.85
C ASP A 194 -15.46 -0.17 8.92
N VAL A 195 -15.61 -1.50 8.67
CA VAL A 195 -14.69 -2.32 7.86
C VAL A 195 -15.45 -3.29 6.95
N TYR A 196 -14.87 -3.64 5.80
CA TYR A 196 -15.50 -4.52 4.80
C TYR A 196 -15.56 -5.98 5.22
N SER A 197 -14.69 -6.45 6.08
CA SER A 197 -14.77 -7.79 6.66
C SER A 197 -16.07 -8.02 7.43
N LYS A 198 -16.62 -6.98 8.10
CA LYS A 198 -17.94 -7.04 8.74
C LYS A 198 -19.07 -7.11 7.72
N CYS A 199 -18.96 -6.37 6.60
CA CYS A 199 -19.90 -6.48 5.48
C CYS A 199 -19.92 -7.90 4.88
N ALA A 200 -18.76 -8.51 4.65
CA ALA A 200 -18.68 -9.89 4.17
C ALA A 200 -19.32 -10.88 5.15
N GLN A 201 -19.09 -10.70 6.44
CA GLN A 201 -19.74 -11.52 7.47
C GLN A 201 -21.28 -11.33 7.50
N ALA A 202 -21.77 -10.10 7.37
CA ALA A 202 -23.18 -9.79 7.29
C ALA A 202 -23.84 -10.41 6.04
N LEU A 203 -23.16 -10.44 4.89
CA LEU A 203 -23.60 -11.12 3.70
C LEU A 203 -23.67 -12.64 3.91
N LYS A 204 -22.63 -13.21 4.51
CA LYS A 204 -22.57 -14.65 4.81
C LYS A 204 -23.71 -15.12 5.69
N SER A 205 -24.11 -14.30 6.67
CA SER A 205 -25.17 -14.57 7.66
C SER A 205 -26.57 -14.06 7.26
N ASP A 206 -26.82 -13.72 5.99
CA ASP A 206 -28.10 -13.23 5.46
C ASP A 206 -28.63 -11.93 6.09
N GLN A 207 -27.77 -11.16 6.76
CA GLN A 207 -28.14 -9.86 7.29
C GLN A 207 -28.28 -8.81 6.17
N VAL A 208 -27.52 -9.00 5.08
CA VAL A 208 -27.61 -8.20 3.85
C VAL A 208 -27.63 -9.10 2.62
N GLN A 209 -28.13 -8.60 1.49
CA GLN A 209 -28.18 -9.32 0.23
C GLN A 209 -26.98 -9.05 -0.67
N ALA A 210 -26.28 -7.92 -0.43
CA ALA A 210 -25.11 -7.54 -1.21
C ALA A 210 -24.10 -6.77 -0.36
N VAL A 211 -22.84 -6.83 -0.78
CA VAL A 211 -21.77 -5.92 -0.35
C VAL A 211 -21.31 -5.13 -1.56
N THR A 212 -21.16 -3.82 -1.44
CA THR A 212 -20.66 -3.00 -2.52
C THR A 212 -19.46 -2.18 -2.09
N THR A 213 -18.41 -2.27 -2.87
CA THR A 213 -17.18 -1.50 -2.81
C THR A 213 -16.39 -1.72 -4.10
N ASP A 214 -15.14 -1.30 -4.13
CA ASP A 214 -14.29 -1.42 -5.29
C ASP A 214 -14.00 -2.90 -5.61
N ASN A 215 -14.07 -3.23 -6.88
CA ASN A 215 -13.96 -4.60 -7.39
C ASN A 215 -12.76 -5.37 -6.83
N VAL A 216 -11.62 -4.72 -6.71
CA VAL A 216 -10.37 -5.34 -6.21
C VAL A 216 -10.42 -5.64 -4.70
N ILE A 217 -11.16 -4.85 -3.92
CA ILE A 217 -11.43 -5.14 -2.51
C ILE A 217 -12.35 -6.36 -2.40
N LEU A 218 -13.41 -6.40 -3.21
CA LEU A 218 -14.32 -7.55 -3.27
C LEU A 218 -13.60 -8.83 -3.69
N LEU A 219 -12.73 -8.78 -4.70
CA LEU A 219 -11.91 -9.91 -5.10
C LEU A 219 -11.07 -10.45 -3.95
N GLY A 220 -10.49 -9.56 -3.13
CA GLY A 220 -9.73 -9.96 -1.95
C GLY A 220 -10.59 -10.67 -0.89
N LEU A 221 -11.80 -10.20 -0.66
CA LEU A 221 -12.76 -10.84 0.25
C LEU A 221 -13.23 -12.19 -0.28
N ILE A 222 -13.51 -12.27 -1.58
CA ILE A 222 -13.91 -13.51 -2.26
C ILE A 222 -12.78 -14.55 -2.22
N ASP A 223 -11.52 -14.11 -2.44
CA ASP A 223 -10.36 -15.02 -2.38
C ASP A 223 -10.21 -15.70 -1.01
N LYS A 224 -10.64 -15.03 0.07
CA LYS A 224 -10.67 -15.60 1.43
C LYS A 224 -11.81 -16.61 1.64
N ASP A 225 -12.88 -16.51 0.88
CA ASP A 225 -14.07 -17.39 1.03
C ASP A 225 -14.79 -17.57 -0.30
N LYS A 226 -14.13 -18.27 -1.22
CA LYS A 226 -14.62 -18.52 -2.60
C LYS A 226 -15.89 -19.34 -2.65
N GLU A 227 -16.14 -20.15 -1.63
CA GLU A 227 -17.33 -21.00 -1.56
C GLU A 227 -18.59 -20.20 -1.17
N SER A 228 -18.41 -19.09 -0.46
CA SER A 228 -19.54 -18.28 0.02
C SER A 228 -19.93 -17.15 -0.92
N PHE A 229 -18.99 -16.62 -1.70
CA PHE A 229 -19.18 -15.34 -2.41
C PHE A 229 -18.83 -15.42 -3.90
N GLU A 230 -19.44 -14.52 -4.67
CA GLU A 230 -19.08 -14.25 -6.05
C GLU A 230 -19.24 -12.76 -6.37
N LEU A 231 -18.49 -12.30 -7.38
CA LEU A 231 -18.53 -10.94 -7.89
C LEU A 231 -19.59 -10.86 -9.00
N VAL A 232 -20.39 -9.78 -9.02
CA VAL A 232 -21.29 -9.50 -10.14
C VAL A 232 -20.49 -9.17 -11.41
N GLY A 233 -19.32 -8.53 -11.27
CA GLY A 233 -18.38 -8.33 -12.36
C GLY A 233 -18.76 -7.22 -13.33
N LYS A 234 -19.47 -6.20 -12.85
CA LYS A 234 -19.91 -5.05 -13.63
C LYS A 234 -19.59 -3.75 -12.90
N PRO A 235 -18.31 -3.32 -12.87
CA PRO A 235 -17.96 -2.07 -12.23
C PRO A 235 -18.74 -0.90 -12.83
N PHE A 236 -19.28 -0.01 -12.00
CA PHE A 236 -20.15 1.08 -12.41
C PHE A 236 -19.68 2.47 -11.98
N THR A 237 -18.51 2.57 -11.35
CA THR A 237 -17.82 3.84 -11.06
C THR A 237 -16.37 3.78 -11.50
N LYS A 238 -15.67 4.91 -11.35
CA LYS A 238 -14.21 5.02 -11.49
C LYS A 238 -13.64 5.56 -10.19
N GLU A 239 -12.77 4.75 -9.55
CA GLU A 239 -12.21 5.00 -8.24
C GLU A 239 -10.67 5.14 -8.33
N PRO A 240 -10.14 6.33 -8.63
CA PRO A 240 -8.69 6.55 -8.68
C PRO A 240 -8.11 6.58 -7.26
N TYR A 241 -7.23 5.64 -6.92
CA TYR A 241 -6.58 5.58 -5.62
C TYR A 241 -5.37 6.49 -5.56
N GLY A 242 -5.39 7.42 -4.62
CA GLY A 242 -4.27 8.31 -4.35
C GLY A 242 -3.64 8.08 -2.98
N ILE A 243 -2.49 8.68 -2.82
CA ILE A 243 -1.81 8.80 -1.54
C ILE A 243 -2.27 10.11 -0.90
N GLY A 244 -3.03 10.01 0.19
CA GLY A 244 -3.49 11.19 0.92
C GLY A 244 -2.37 11.77 1.77
N LEU A 245 -2.32 13.08 1.86
CA LEU A 245 -1.42 13.85 2.72
C LEU A 245 -2.13 15.11 3.24
N ALA A 246 -1.61 15.69 4.33
CA ALA A 246 -2.16 16.94 4.84
C ALA A 246 -1.99 18.06 3.81
N GLN A 247 -2.91 19.03 3.78
CA GLN A 247 -2.82 20.20 2.93
C GLN A 247 -1.53 21.01 3.20
N ASN A 248 -1.11 21.79 2.20
CA ASN A 248 0.08 22.62 2.26
C ASN A 248 1.41 21.85 2.41
N ARG A 249 1.46 20.61 1.89
CA ARG A 249 2.63 19.75 1.75
C ARG A 249 3.00 19.54 0.27
N ASP A 250 3.01 20.62 -0.52
CA ASP A 250 3.26 20.57 -1.96
C ASP A 250 4.60 19.94 -2.31
N ASP A 251 5.63 20.21 -1.52
CA ASP A 251 6.94 19.59 -1.67
C ASP A 251 6.88 18.07 -1.58
N LEU A 252 6.16 17.54 -0.60
CA LEU A 252 5.95 16.08 -0.45
C LEU A 252 5.06 15.54 -1.57
N ARG A 253 3.98 16.23 -1.95
CA ARG A 253 3.08 15.83 -3.03
C ARG A 253 3.82 15.68 -4.35
N HIS A 254 4.60 16.69 -4.74
CA HIS A 254 5.41 16.64 -5.95
C HIS A 254 6.46 15.51 -5.91
N PHE A 255 7.13 15.35 -4.78
CA PHE A 255 8.07 14.26 -4.59
C PHE A 255 7.40 12.88 -4.77
N LEU A 256 6.26 12.65 -4.13
CA LEU A 256 5.50 11.39 -4.24
C LEU A 256 5.06 11.12 -5.69
N ASN A 257 4.56 12.14 -6.41
CA ASN A 257 4.19 12.03 -7.83
C ASN A 257 5.40 11.66 -8.70
N GLN A 258 6.54 12.33 -8.50
CA GLN A 258 7.77 12.04 -9.23
C GLN A 258 8.24 10.59 -8.98
N LYS A 259 8.18 10.15 -7.73
CA LYS A 259 8.61 8.78 -7.37
C LYS A 259 7.65 7.71 -7.86
N LEU A 260 6.34 7.95 -7.83
CA LEU A 260 5.36 7.06 -8.46
C LEU A 260 5.60 6.93 -9.97
N GLN A 261 5.85 8.05 -10.67
CA GLN A 261 6.14 8.01 -12.10
C GLN A 261 7.41 7.21 -12.39
N ALA A 262 8.46 7.35 -11.57
CA ALA A 262 9.67 6.55 -11.69
C ALA A 262 9.37 5.04 -11.50
N MET A 263 8.58 4.69 -10.49
CA MET A 263 8.17 3.30 -10.23
C MET A 263 7.32 2.69 -11.35
N PHE A 264 6.52 3.51 -12.05
CA PHE A 264 5.78 3.08 -13.24
C PHE A 264 6.75 2.75 -14.38
N ASN A 265 7.75 3.61 -14.60
CA ASN A 265 8.69 3.49 -15.70
C ASN A 265 9.71 2.35 -15.50
N ASP A 266 10.15 2.09 -14.27
CA ASP A 266 11.17 1.09 -13.95
C ASP A 266 10.58 -0.29 -13.57
N GLY A 267 9.27 -0.41 -13.53
CA GLY A 267 8.56 -1.66 -13.32
C GLY A 267 8.40 -2.07 -11.84
N ARG A 268 8.91 -1.32 -10.86
CA ARG A 268 8.74 -1.63 -9.43
C ARG A 268 7.27 -1.66 -9.01
N TRP A 269 6.46 -0.77 -9.56
CA TRP A 269 5.01 -0.77 -9.36
C TRP A 269 4.36 -2.05 -9.87
N ALA A 270 4.69 -2.48 -11.09
CA ALA A 270 4.17 -3.72 -11.67
C ALA A 270 4.59 -4.95 -10.86
N GLN A 271 5.82 -4.99 -10.38
CA GLN A 271 6.30 -6.05 -9.49
C GLN A 271 5.56 -6.07 -8.14
N ALA A 272 5.28 -4.90 -7.56
CA ALA A 272 4.48 -4.80 -6.34
C ALA A 272 3.06 -5.33 -6.56
N TRP A 273 2.42 -4.99 -7.69
CA TRP A 273 1.13 -5.53 -8.10
C TRP A 273 1.16 -7.06 -8.20
N GLN A 274 2.08 -7.61 -8.99
CA GLN A 274 2.19 -9.06 -9.23
C GLN A 274 2.41 -9.86 -7.95
N ARG A 275 3.18 -9.32 -6.99
CA ARG A 275 3.43 -9.98 -5.70
C ARG A 275 2.24 -9.93 -4.76
N THR A 276 1.28 -9.05 -4.98
CA THR A 276 0.14 -8.79 -4.09
C THR A 276 -1.20 -9.02 -4.79
N ALA A 277 -1.87 -7.98 -5.23
CA ALA A 277 -3.20 -8.03 -5.82
C ALA A 277 -3.27 -8.81 -7.14
N GLY A 278 -2.23 -8.79 -7.93
CA GLY A 278 -2.15 -9.51 -9.22
C GLY A 278 -2.28 -11.02 -9.10
N ARG A 279 -2.01 -11.60 -7.93
CA ARG A 279 -2.20 -13.05 -7.70
C ARG A 279 -3.64 -13.50 -7.86
N VAL A 280 -4.59 -12.60 -7.65
CA VAL A 280 -6.04 -12.88 -7.69
C VAL A 280 -6.72 -12.07 -8.79
N ALA A 281 -6.35 -10.81 -8.95
CA ALA A 281 -6.92 -9.92 -9.96
C ALA A 281 -6.43 -10.23 -11.39
N GLY A 282 -5.37 -11.04 -11.54
CA GLY A 282 -4.86 -11.47 -12.84
C GLY A 282 -3.86 -10.49 -13.44
N GLU A 283 -4.05 -10.14 -14.71
CA GLU A 283 -3.10 -9.32 -15.46
C GLU A 283 -2.74 -8.00 -14.75
N THR A 284 -1.49 -7.58 -14.95
CA THR A 284 -1.03 -6.28 -14.48
C THR A 284 -1.68 -5.21 -15.34
N PRO A 285 -2.52 -4.32 -14.77
CA PRO A 285 -3.11 -3.24 -15.55
C PRO A 285 -2.03 -2.23 -15.97
N PRO A 286 -2.28 -1.41 -16.97
CA PRO A 286 -1.40 -0.28 -17.27
C PRO A 286 -1.38 0.68 -16.08
N PRO A 287 -0.21 1.26 -15.74
CA PRO A 287 -0.14 2.29 -14.71
C PRO A 287 -1.08 3.46 -15.07
N PRO A 288 -1.76 4.05 -14.09
CA PRO A 288 -2.60 5.21 -14.35
C PRO A 288 -1.75 6.44 -14.69
N GLN A 289 -2.36 7.41 -15.38
CA GLN A 289 -1.75 8.71 -15.56
C GLN A 289 -1.77 9.46 -14.22
N ILE A 290 -0.62 9.95 -13.79
CA ILE A 290 -0.52 10.81 -12.61
C ILE A 290 -1.09 12.18 -12.97
N ASN A 291 -1.98 12.67 -12.14
CA ASN A 291 -2.52 14.02 -12.24
C ASN A 291 -1.95 14.87 -11.09
N ASP A 292 -1.49 16.06 -11.44
CA ASP A 292 -1.11 17.02 -10.39
C ASP A 292 -2.38 17.71 -9.91
N TYR A 293 -2.96 17.14 -8.86
CA TYR A 293 -4.18 17.68 -8.26
C TYR A 293 -3.81 18.92 -7.44
N GLN A 294 -3.96 20.09 -8.08
CA GLN A 294 -3.89 21.40 -7.43
C GLN A 294 -5.24 21.78 -6.87
#